data_459975d991f3e6407b8388a53d8100ef
#
_entry.id   459975d991f3e6407b8388a53d8100ef
#
_cell.length_a   1.000
_cell.length_b   1.000
_cell.length_c   1.000
_cell.angle_alpha   90.00
_cell.angle_beta   90.00
_cell.angle_gamma   90.00
#
_symmetry.space_group_name_H-M   'P 1'
#
loop_
_entity.id
_entity.type
_entity.pdbx_description
1 polymer ?
#
loop_
_entity_poly.entity_id
_entity_poly.type
_entity_poly.pdbx_seq_one_letter_code
_entity_poly.pdbx_strand_id
1 'polypeptide(L)'
;MIRNIYSIFAISLFLVATHGYSSEQCGDEGVWIQILGAGGSELTDNQASSSYLVWSDNKARLLVDTGPGSSVGFDKSGATFEDLDAIVYTQLRADHSSDFPAFILASYELTRTRPLTVIGPSSKEKDAPGLIAFIDRFIGPTGVYPKLADSLTFKSTSGYKIRPREAPSSGNRI
;
A
#
# COMPACT_ATOMS: atom_id res chain seq x y z
N MET A 1 -32.53 -48.66 -54.08
CA MET A 1 -33.23 -47.71 -53.25
C MET A 1 -32.35 -47.33 -52.08
N ILE A 2 -31.52 -46.29 -52.21
CA ILE A 2 -30.55 -45.87 -51.21
C ILE A 2 -31.00 -44.52 -50.69
N ARG A 3 -31.41 -44.45 -49.42
CA ARG A 3 -31.83 -43.21 -48.72
C ARG A 3 -30.62 -42.64 -48.02
N ASN A 4 -30.15 -41.50 -48.49
CA ASN A 4 -29.15 -40.68 -47.81
C ASN A 4 -29.77 -39.98 -46.59
N ILE A 5 -29.17 -40.25 -45.42
CA ILE A 5 -29.50 -39.54 -44.18
C ILE A 5 -28.35 -38.53 -43.98
N TYR A 6 -28.68 -37.26 -44.22
CA TYR A 6 -27.78 -36.15 -43.84
C TYR A 6 -27.99 -35.81 -42.34
N SER A 7 -26.99 -36.15 -41.54
CA SER A 7 -26.88 -35.69 -40.16
C SER A 7 -26.42 -34.24 -40.15
N ILE A 8 -27.28 -33.34 -39.76
CA ILE A 8 -26.94 -31.92 -39.52
C ILE A 8 -26.39 -31.85 -38.11
N PHE A 9 -25.06 -31.63 -37.98
CA PHE A 9 -24.42 -31.31 -36.73
C PHE A 9 -24.63 -29.80 -36.49
N ALA A 10 -25.48 -29.43 -35.55
CA ALA A 10 -25.63 -28.08 -35.06
C ALA A 10 -24.48 -27.79 -34.07
N ILE A 11 -23.52 -26.99 -34.51
CA ILE A 11 -22.46 -26.48 -33.63
C ILE A 11 -23.04 -25.29 -32.86
N SER A 12 -23.40 -25.52 -31.60
CA SER A 12 -23.76 -24.46 -30.66
C SER A 12 -22.49 -23.69 -30.24
N LEU A 13 -22.32 -22.52 -30.81
CA LEU A 13 -21.27 -21.57 -30.42
C LEU A 13 -21.63 -20.94 -29.08
N PHE A 14 -21.05 -21.45 -27.98
CA PHE A 14 -21.14 -20.81 -26.67
C PHE A 14 -20.29 -19.53 -26.68
N LEU A 15 -20.96 -18.37 -26.80
CA LEU A 15 -20.33 -17.09 -26.50
C LEU A 15 -20.11 -17.01 -24.99
N VAL A 16 -18.88 -17.29 -24.54
CA VAL A 16 -18.43 -16.97 -23.20
C VAL A 16 -18.22 -15.46 -23.15
N ALA A 17 -19.22 -14.74 -22.61
CA ALA A 17 -19.03 -13.34 -22.27
C ALA A 17 -18.00 -13.25 -21.13
N THR A 18 -16.75 -12.99 -21.46
CA THR A 18 -15.76 -12.57 -20.49
C THR A 18 -16.21 -11.19 -20.00
N HIS A 19 -16.79 -11.14 -18.80
CA HIS A 19 -16.92 -9.89 -18.09
C HIS A 19 -15.52 -9.44 -17.74
N GLY A 20 -14.91 -8.64 -18.60
CA GLY A 20 -13.74 -7.87 -18.25
C GLY A 20 -14.17 -6.93 -17.13
N TYR A 21 -13.69 -7.18 -15.93
CA TYR A 21 -13.63 -6.13 -14.92
C TYR A 21 -12.67 -5.08 -15.47
N SER A 22 -13.17 -4.10 -16.19
CA SER A 22 -12.45 -2.85 -16.36
C SER A 22 -12.45 -2.22 -14.96
N SER A 23 -11.31 -2.24 -14.28
CA SER A 23 -11.08 -1.24 -13.27
C SER A 23 -11.18 0.09 -13.99
N GLU A 24 -12.29 0.80 -13.84
CA GLU A 24 -12.33 2.22 -14.19
C GLU A 24 -11.24 2.87 -13.35
N GLN A 25 -10.05 3.01 -13.94
CA GLN A 25 -9.03 3.86 -13.39
C GLN A 25 -9.60 5.27 -13.47
N CYS A 26 -9.84 5.85 -12.31
CA CYS A 26 -10.23 7.25 -12.23
C CYS A 26 -9.10 8.06 -12.87
N GLY A 27 -9.31 8.50 -14.10
CA GLY A 27 -8.55 9.46 -14.86
C GLY A 27 -7.03 9.31 -14.95
N ASP A 28 -6.50 9.41 -16.15
CA ASP A 28 -5.06 9.46 -16.41
C ASP A 28 -4.43 10.81 -15.99
N GLU A 29 -5.26 11.82 -15.72
CA GLU A 29 -4.84 13.19 -15.40
C GLU A 29 -5.51 13.69 -14.11
N GLY A 30 -4.79 14.56 -13.39
CA GLY A 30 -5.27 15.21 -12.18
C GLY A 30 -4.98 14.43 -10.89
N VAL A 31 -5.69 14.77 -9.84
CA VAL A 31 -5.50 14.18 -8.51
C VAL A 31 -6.75 13.41 -8.09
N TRP A 32 -6.57 12.18 -7.64
CA TRP A 32 -7.66 11.32 -7.18
C TRP A 32 -7.22 10.39 -6.06
N ILE A 33 -8.18 9.78 -5.36
CA ILE A 33 -7.93 8.89 -4.22
C ILE A 33 -8.46 7.49 -4.56
N GLN A 34 -7.63 6.49 -4.31
CA GLN A 34 -8.02 5.08 -4.36
C GLN A 34 -8.04 4.52 -2.94
N ILE A 35 -9.16 3.90 -2.58
CA ILE A 35 -9.31 3.22 -1.29
C ILE A 35 -8.71 1.83 -1.42
N LEU A 36 -7.70 1.51 -0.62
CA LEU A 36 -7.11 0.16 -0.53
C LEU A 36 -7.78 -0.66 0.56
N GLY A 37 -8.25 0.00 1.61
CA GLY A 37 -8.97 -0.59 2.71
C GLY A 37 -9.78 0.46 3.47
N ALA A 38 -11.02 0.10 3.79
CA ALA A 38 -11.96 0.95 4.53
C ALA A 38 -12.46 0.29 5.83
N GLY A 39 -11.93 -0.91 6.16
CA GLY A 39 -12.21 -1.60 7.41
C GLY A 39 -11.59 -0.91 8.62
N GLY A 40 -12.14 -1.21 9.79
CA GLY A 40 -11.63 -0.77 11.08
C GLY A 40 -10.76 -1.82 11.77
N SER A 41 -10.96 -1.98 13.05
CA SER A 41 -10.25 -2.97 13.89
C SER A 41 -10.94 -4.33 13.97
N GLU A 42 -12.13 -4.46 13.41
CA GLU A 42 -12.90 -5.70 13.34
C GLU A 42 -12.35 -6.66 12.27
N LEU A 43 -12.57 -7.96 12.49
CA LEU A 43 -12.13 -9.03 11.57
C LEU A 43 -13.30 -9.67 10.80
N THR A 44 -14.48 -9.04 10.83
CA THR A 44 -15.72 -9.65 10.33
C THR A 44 -16.32 -8.96 9.10
N ASP A 45 -15.72 -7.87 8.64
CA ASP A 45 -16.20 -7.07 7.50
C ASP A 45 -15.64 -7.50 6.14
N ASN A 46 -14.70 -8.46 6.12
CA ASN A 46 -13.99 -8.92 4.92
C ASN A 46 -13.27 -7.79 4.15
N GLN A 47 -12.85 -6.75 4.84
CA GLN A 47 -12.14 -5.62 4.25
C GLN A 47 -10.73 -5.49 4.85
N ALA A 48 -9.82 -4.98 4.04
CA ALA A 48 -8.56 -4.47 4.57
C ALA A 48 -8.84 -3.23 5.44
N SER A 49 -8.06 -3.07 6.50
CA SER A 49 -8.15 -1.90 7.36
C SER A 49 -7.65 -0.63 6.66
N SER A 50 -7.78 0.50 7.32
CA SER A 50 -7.58 1.85 6.76
C SER A 50 -6.31 1.98 5.93
N SER A 51 -6.47 2.26 4.64
CA SER A 51 -5.38 2.61 3.74
C SER A 51 -5.89 3.26 2.45
N TYR A 52 -5.18 4.29 1.96
CA TYR A 52 -5.56 5.06 0.78
C TYR A 52 -4.34 5.41 -0.06
N LEU A 53 -4.49 5.42 -1.38
CA LEU A 53 -3.52 5.99 -2.31
C LEU A 53 -4.00 7.34 -2.81
N VAL A 54 -3.12 8.32 -2.84
CA VAL A 54 -3.32 9.57 -3.56
C VAL A 54 -2.52 9.49 -4.85
N TRP A 55 -3.21 9.58 -5.95
CA TRP A 55 -2.66 9.57 -7.29
C TRP A 55 -2.54 11.00 -7.83
N SER A 56 -1.53 11.23 -8.63
CA SER A 56 -1.37 12.44 -9.43
C SER A 56 -0.80 12.03 -10.79
N ASP A 57 -1.51 12.39 -11.86
CA ASP A 57 -1.12 12.11 -13.23
C ASP A 57 -0.66 10.67 -13.44
N ASN A 58 -1.55 9.74 -13.14
CA ASN A 58 -1.37 8.28 -13.26
C ASN A 58 -0.21 7.69 -12.43
N LYS A 59 0.23 8.39 -11.37
CA LYS A 59 1.24 7.90 -10.43
C LYS A 59 0.76 7.97 -9.00
N ALA A 60 0.86 6.87 -8.27
CA ALA A 60 0.61 6.86 -6.83
C ALA A 60 1.71 7.66 -6.11
N ARG A 61 1.36 8.79 -5.52
CA ARG A 61 2.30 9.69 -4.87
C ARG A 61 2.35 9.53 -3.36
N LEU A 62 1.20 9.34 -2.74
CA LEU A 62 1.13 9.16 -1.30
C LEU A 62 0.39 7.87 -0.96
N LEU A 63 0.93 7.15 0.00
CA LEU A 63 0.24 6.07 0.69
C LEU A 63 -0.16 6.60 2.08
N VAL A 64 -1.44 6.65 2.35
CA VAL A 64 -1.98 7.13 3.63
C VAL A 64 -2.45 5.93 4.43
N ASP A 65 -1.86 5.73 5.59
CA ASP A 65 -2.00 4.58 6.46
C ASP A 65 -1.62 3.24 5.79
N THR A 66 -1.26 2.26 6.60
CA THR A 66 -0.91 0.90 6.19
C THR A 66 -1.56 -0.10 7.15
N GLY A 67 -2.89 -0.07 7.21
CA GLY A 67 -3.65 -1.02 8.02
C GLY A 67 -3.53 -2.46 7.50
N PRO A 68 -3.88 -3.48 8.30
CA PRO A 68 -3.84 -4.88 7.92
C PRO A 68 -4.51 -5.16 6.57
N GLY A 69 -3.81 -5.85 5.67
CA GLY A 69 -4.30 -6.18 4.32
C GLY A 69 -4.07 -5.09 3.27
N SER A 70 -3.59 -3.91 3.65
CA SER A 70 -3.34 -2.81 2.72
C SER A 70 -2.23 -3.14 1.71
N SER A 71 -1.25 -3.96 2.09
CA SER A 71 -0.19 -4.43 1.18
C SER A 71 -0.75 -5.25 0.02
N VAL A 72 -1.76 -6.09 0.26
CA VAL A 72 -2.48 -6.82 -0.79
C VAL A 72 -3.33 -5.87 -1.65
N GLY A 73 -3.95 -4.88 -1.03
CA GLY A 73 -4.69 -3.82 -1.74
C GLY A 73 -3.77 -3.02 -2.67
N PHE A 74 -2.58 -2.69 -2.20
CA PHE A 74 -1.56 -1.98 -2.97
C PHE A 74 -1.12 -2.78 -4.20
N ASP A 75 -0.82 -4.06 -4.06
CA ASP A 75 -0.45 -4.94 -5.17
C ASP A 75 -1.55 -4.98 -6.25
N LYS A 76 -2.81 -5.07 -5.83
CA LYS A 76 -3.96 -5.07 -6.75
C LYS A 76 -4.26 -3.72 -7.38
N SER A 77 -3.77 -2.63 -6.81
CA SER A 77 -4.07 -1.27 -7.28
C SER A 77 -3.36 -0.89 -8.58
N GLY A 78 -2.31 -1.64 -8.96
CA GLY A 78 -1.42 -1.28 -10.04
C GLY A 78 -0.42 -0.17 -9.69
N ALA A 79 -0.38 0.27 -8.43
CA ALA A 79 0.58 1.27 -7.98
C ALA A 79 2.01 0.71 -7.98
N THR A 80 2.96 1.58 -8.26
CA THR A 80 4.39 1.28 -8.21
C THR A 80 5.00 1.94 -6.97
N PHE A 81 5.64 1.15 -6.13
CA PHE A 81 6.21 1.65 -4.87
C PHE A 81 7.29 2.72 -5.10
N GLU A 82 8.03 2.63 -6.20
CA GLU A 82 9.04 3.60 -6.60
C GLU A 82 8.47 4.99 -6.86
N ASP A 83 7.20 5.08 -7.24
CA ASP A 83 6.53 6.36 -7.51
C ASP A 83 6.08 7.10 -6.25
N LEU A 84 5.99 6.39 -5.11
CA LEU A 84 5.59 7.00 -3.85
C LEU A 84 6.56 8.10 -3.41
N ASP A 85 6.06 9.27 -3.08
CA ASP A 85 6.82 10.36 -2.47
C ASP A 85 6.88 10.21 -0.96
N ALA A 86 5.76 9.78 -0.36
CA ALA A 86 5.70 9.57 1.07
C ALA A 86 4.67 8.48 1.48
N ILE A 87 4.90 7.93 2.69
CA ILE A 87 3.87 7.26 3.49
C ILE A 87 3.45 8.24 4.59
N VAL A 88 2.15 8.40 4.79
CA VAL A 88 1.60 9.35 5.77
C VAL A 88 0.71 8.60 6.75
N TYR A 89 0.98 8.71 8.02
CA TYR A 89 0.15 8.12 9.08
C TYR A 89 -0.75 9.16 9.72
N THR A 90 -2.05 8.89 9.70
CA THR A 90 -3.04 9.67 10.43
C THR A 90 -2.96 9.37 11.93
N GLN A 91 -2.65 8.13 12.27
CA GLN A 91 -2.40 7.65 13.63
C GLN A 91 -1.57 6.35 13.59
N LEU A 92 -1.02 5.94 14.74
CA LEU A 92 -0.14 4.77 14.84
C LEU A 92 -0.81 3.56 15.53
N ARG A 93 -2.14 3.49 15.49
CA ARG A 93 -2.87 2.29 15.94
C ARG A 93 -2.65 1.14 14.97
N ALA A 94 -2.80 -0.09 15.46
CA ALA A 94 -2.56 -1.30 14.68
C ALA A 94 -3.41 -1.37 13.40
N ASP A 95 -4.67 -0.96 13.46
CA ASP A 95 -5.59 -0.90 12.33
C ASP A 95 -5.21 0.15 11.26
N HIS A 96 -4.20 0.99 11.52
CA HIS A 96 -3.67 1.99 10.58
C HIS A 96 -2.22 1.75 10.18
N SER A 97 -1.48 0.84 10.83
CA SER A 97 -0.02 0.80 10.66
C SER A 97 0.62 -0.59 10.69
N SER A 98 -0.14 -1.67 10.86
CA SER A 98 0.44 -3.01 11.04
C SER A 98 1.13 -3.56 9.79
N ASP A 99 0.74 -3.15 8.59
CA ASP A 99 1.38 -3.60 7.35
C ASP A 99 2.67 -2.83 7.00
N PHE A 100 3.05 -1.81 7.78
CA PHE A 100 4.27 -1.04 7.53
C PHE A 100 5.52 -1.90 7.27
N PRO A 101 5.85 -2.91 8.11
CA PRO A 101 7.01 -3.76 7.86
C PRO A 101 6.91 -4.57 6.56
N ALA A 102 5.69 -4.96 6.14
CA ALA A 102 5.48 -5.68 4.88
C ALA A 102 5.84 -4.81 3.68
N PHE A 103 5.42 -3.53 3.68
CA PHE A 103 5.81 -2.58 2.63
C PHE A 103 7.31 -2.36 2.58
N ILE A 104 7.97 -2.23 3.74
CA ILE A 104 9.42 -2.04 3.78
C ILE A 104 10.16 -3.28 3.29
N LEU A 105 9.72 -4.48 3.70
CA LEU A 105 10.31 -5.74 3.22
C LEU A 105 10.16 -5.89 1.71
N ALA A 106 8.95 -5.72 1.17
CA ALA A 106 8.69 -5.83 -0.26
C ALA A 106 9.54 -4.84 -1.07
N SER A 107 9.74 -3.63 -0.56
CA SER A 107 10.49 -2.58 -1.24
C SER A 107 12.01 -2.83 -1.34
N TYR A 108 12.56 -3.78 -0.58
CA TYR A 108 13.98 -4.16 -0.69
C TYR A 108 14.30 -4.82 -2.02
N GLU A 109 13.35 -5.52 -2.61
CA GLU A 109 13.50 -6.22 -3.90
C GLU A 109 13.30 -5.26 -5.10
N LEU A 110 12.96 -3.99 -4.82
CA LEU A 110 12.64 -3.01 -5.85
C LEU A 110 13.85 -2.10 -6.15
N THR A 111 13.78 -1.43 -7.27
CA THR A 111 14.88 -0.59 -7.79
C THR A 111 14.84 0.85 -7.26
N ARG A 112 14.05 1.12 -6.22
CA ARG A 112 13.95 2.47 -5.65
C ARG A 112 15.29 2.97 -5.15
N THR A 113 15.73 4.12 -5.63
CA THR A 113 16.99 4.77 -5.23
C THR A 113 16.76 6.07 -4.43
N ARG A 114 15.60 6.72 -4.62
CA ARG A 114 15.29 7.97 -3.91
C ARG A 114 14.77 7.70 -2.49
N PRO A 115 15.06 8.56 -1.52
CA PRO A 115 14.54 8.40 -0.16
C PRO A 115 13.02 8.34 -0.11
N LEU A 116 12.47 7.58 0.85
CA LEU A 116 11.06 7.55 1.17
C LEU A 116 10.81 8.36 2.43
N THR A 117 10.03 9.41 2.33
CA THR A 117 9.59 10.15 3.50
C THR A 117 8.45 9.39 4.20
N VAL A 118 8.54 9.22 5.51
CA VAL A 118 7.44 8.67 6.32
C VAL A 118 7.04 9.74 7.32
N ILE A 119 5.78 10.19 7.23
CA ILE A 119 5.24 11.29 8.05
C ILE A 119 4.20 10.71 8.98
N GLY A 120 4.17 11.14 10.23
CA GLY A 120 3.15 10.73 11.18
C GLY A 120 3.15 11.56 12.45
N PRO A 121 2.27 11.24 13.41
CA PRO A 121 2.13 12.02 14.61
C PRO A 121 3.38 11.98 15.48
N SER A 122 3.70 13.11 16.11
CA SER A 122 4.57 13.16 17.27
C SER A 122 3.79 12.76 18.52
N SER A 123 4.46 12.19 19.51
CA SER A 123 3.87 11.97 20.82
C SER A 123 4.84 12.36 21.93
N LYS A 124 4.30 12.92 23.00
CA LYS A 124 4.98 13.13 24.27
C LYS A 124 4.49 12.15 25.34
N GLU A 125 3.51 11.32 25.00
CA GLU A 125 2.90 10.37 25.91
C GLU A 125 3.80 9.13 26.04
N LYS A 126 3.94 8.64 27.27
CA LYS A 126 4.80 7.47 27.56
C LYS A 126 4.30 6.19 26.88
N ASP A 127 3.01 6.04 26.77
CA ASP A 127 2.35 4.82 26.30
C ASP A 127 1.93 4.86 24.83
N ALA A 128 2.05 6.03 24.18
CA ALA A 128 1.80 6.22 22.75
C ALA A 128 3.06 6.75 22.07
N PRO A 129 3.79 5.91 21.33
CA PRO A 129 5.00 6.35 20.66
C PRO A 129 4.69 7.35 19.55
N GLY A 130 5.56 8.35 19.36
CA GLY A 130 5.59 9.10 18.12
C GLY A 130 6.14 8.24 16.96
N LEU A 131 6.05 8.76 15.75
CA LEU A 131 6.42 8.03 14.53
C LEU A 131 7.88 7.54 14.57
N ILE A 132 8.82 8.36 15.00
CA ILE A 132 10.25 7.97 15.03
C ILE A 132 10.45 6.76 15.93
N ALA A 133 9.88 6.80 17.14
CA ALA A 133 9.95 5.69 18.08
C ALA A 133 9.19 4.45 17.59
N PHE A 134 8.06 4.64 16.89
CA PHE A 134 7.31 3.57 16.26
C PHE A 134 8.17 2.83 15.21
N ILE A 135 8.75 3.57 14.28
CA ILE A 135 9.60 2.99 13.23
C ILE A 135 10.80 2.26 13.84
N ASP A 136 11.48 2.85 14.83
CA ASP A 136 12.61 2.22 15.50
C ASP A 136 12.24 0.92 16.21
N ARG A 137 11.08 0.87 16.86
CA ARG A 137 10.56 -0.35 17.51
C ARG A 137 10.24 -1.46 16.52
N PHE A 138 9.80 -1.14 15.31
CA PHE A 138 9.51 -2.15 14.29
C PHE A 138 10.74 -2.61 13.53
N ILE A 139 11.49 -1.67 12.96
CA ILE A 139 12.56 -1.95 12.00
C ILE A 139 13.93 -1.38 12.40
N GLY A 140 14.05 -0.84 13.62
CA GLY A 140 15.34 -0.43 14.16
C GLY A 140 16.25 -1.62 14.48
N PRO A 141 17.53 -1.36 14.80
CA PRO A 141 18.53 -2.43 15.09
C PRO A 141 18.14 -3.36 16.25
N THR A 142 17.35 -2.85 17.18
CA THR A 142 16.80 -3.60 18.33
C THR A 142 15.29 -3.83 18.22
N GLY A 143 14.70 -3.51 17.08
CA GLY A 143 13.28 -3.64 16.82
C GLY A 143 12.85 -5.08 16.53
N VAL A 144 11.57 -5.24 16.19
CA VAL A 144 10.96 -6.55 15.89
C VAL A 144 11.58 -7.17 14.63
N TYR A 145 11.90 -6.35 13.62
CA TYR A 145 12.48 -6.78 12.34
C TYR A 145 13.85 -6.13 12.08
N PRO A 146 14.90 -6.52 12.85
CA PRO A 146 16.19 -5.83 12.82
C PRO A 146 16.93 -5.93 11.48
N LYS A 147 16.58 -6.91 10.64
CA LYS A 147 17.13 -7.01 9.28
C LYS A 147 16.72 -5.85 8.38
N LEU A 148 15.62 -5.16 8.68
CA LEU A 148 15.15 -4.00 7.95
C LEU A 148 15.82 -2.69 8.38
N ALA A 149 16.65 -2.72 9.42
CA ALA A 149 17.34 -1.53 9.97
C ALA A 149 18.25 -0.83 8.95
N ASP A 150 18.72 -1.54 7.93
CA ASP A 150 19.53 -0.95 6.87
C ASP A 150 18.83 0.20 6.15
N SER A 151 17.49 0.16 6.06
CA SER A 151 16.70 1.25 5.50
C SER A 151 16.76 2.56 6.32
N LEU A 152 17.17 2.49 7.59
CA LEU A 152 17.29 3.63 8.49
C LEU A 152 18.72 4.20 8.56
N THR A 153 19.74 3.44 8.12
CA THR A 153 21.14 3.84 8.30
C THR A 153 21.73 4.52 7.07
N PHE A 154 22.47 5.62 7.28
CA PHE A 154 23.16 6.32 6.19
C PHE A 154 24.35 5.53 5.60
N LYS A 155 24.79 4.48 6.28
CA LYS A 155 25.98 3.70 5.90
C LYS A 155 25.67 2.50 5.00
N SER A 156 24.39 2.11 4.84
CA SER A 156 24.04 1.02 3.96
C SER A 156 24.25 1.40 2.50
N THR A 157 24.88 0.52 1.75
CA THR A 157 25.14 0.67 0.31
C THR A 157 23.99 0.16 -0.55
N SER A 158 23.03 -0.53 0.04
CA SER A 158 21.90 -1.16 -0.66
C SER A 158 20.60 -0.39 -0.43
N GLY A 159 19.84 -0.22 -1.49
CA GLY A 159 18.47 0.30 -1.45
C GLY A 159 18.34 1.80 -1.14
N TYR A 160 17.12 2.21 -0.89
CA TYR A 160 16.76 3.57 -0.52
C TYR A 160 16.76 3.77 1.01
N LYS A 161 16.61 5.03 1.44
CA LYS A 161 16.56 5.39 2.86
C LYS A 161 15.19 5.90 3.25
N ILE A 162 14.72 5.46 4.40
CA ILE A 162 13.54 6.01 5.05
C ILE A 162 13.93 7.28 5.80
N ARG A 163 13.13 8.34 5.63
CA ARG A 163 13.26 9.62 6.31
C ARG A 163 12.03 9.86 7.17
N PRO A 164 12.03 9.45 8.44
CA PRO A 164 10.89 9.70 9.31
C PRO A 164 10.80 11.19 9.66
N ARG A 165 9.57 11.71 9.68
CA ARG A 165 9.24 13.08 10.07
C ARG A 165 8.00 13.07 10.95
N GLU A 166 8.09 13.65 12.12
CA GLU A 166 6.95 13.84 13.01
C GLU A 166 6.26 15.17 12.72
N ALA A 167 4.95 15.09 12.50
CA ALA A 167 4.10 16.27 12.47
C ALA A 167 3.80 16.71 13.90
N PRO A 168 3.88 18.04 14.22
CA PRO A 168 3.57 18.50 15.55
C PRO A 168 2.09 18.29 15.88
N SER A 169 1.81 17.83 17.10
CA SER A 169 0.44 17.58 17.60
C SER A 169 -0.38 18.86 17.82
N SER A 170 0.24 20.02 17.82
CA SER A 170 -0.42 21.32 17.93
C SER A 170 -0.57 21.92 16.53
N GLY A 171 -1.78 22.25 16.11
CA GLY A 171 -2.23 22.69 14.79
C GLY A 171 -1.50 23.83 14.08
N ASN A 172 -0.21 23.94 14.24
CA ASN A 172 0.62 24.79 13.42
C ASN A 172 0.80 24.14 12.04
N ARG A 173 0.38 24.85 11.00
CA ARG A 173 0.62 24.45 9.62
C ARG A 173 2.12 24.21 9.42
N ILE A 174 2.42 23.09 8.76
CA ILE A 174 3.77 22.77 8.31
C ILE A 174 4.13 23.69 7.14
#